data_ba3fcc16ac27617d5b78e01c28f21e3e
#
_entry.id   ba3fcc16ac27617d5b78e01c28f21e3e
#
_cell.length_a   1.000
_cell.length_b   1.000
_cell.length_c   1.000
_cell.angle_alpha   90.00
_cell.angle_beta   90.00
_cell.angle_gamma   90.00
#
_symmetry.space_group_name_H-M   'P 1'
#
loop_
_entity.id
_entity.type
_entity.pdbx_description
1 polymer ?
#
loop_
_entity_poly.entity_id
_entity_poly.type
_entity_poly.pdbx_seq_one_letter_code
_entity_poly.pdbx_strand_id
1 'polypeptide(L)'
;FGTKISKSFMHAIGREVIYRPDDSDNIVGNHAMVIVGYRTVGSDIQFRVMNSWGKYWRDYGYCWLDSEYITWNETRDFTIIKGWGMLR
;
A
#
# COMPACT_ATOMS: atom_id res chain seq x y z
N PHE A 1 -1.91 7.17 4.60
CA PHE A 1 -1.59 7.75 3.31
C PHE A 1 -2.68 7.40 2.28
N GLY A 2 -2.74 8.18 1.25
CA GLY A 2 -3.61 7.92 0.12
C GLY A 2 -2.80 7.76 -1.17
N THR A 3 -3.28 6.93 -2.06
CA THR A 3 -2.64 6.74 -3.36
C THR A 3 -3.67 6.33 -4.40
N LYS A 4 -3.27 6.39 -5.65
CA LYS A 4 -4.08 5.87 -6.74
C LYS A 4 -3.87 4.37 -6.87
N ILE A 5 -4.95 3.66 -7.09
CA ILE A 5 -4.89 2.22 -7.29
C ILE A 5 -5.43 1.86 -8.66
N SER A 6 -4.87 0.81 -9.23
CA SER A 6 -5.28 0.27 -10.52
C SER A 6 -6.19 -0.94 -10.33
N LYS A 7 -6.78 -1.39 -11.42
CA LYS A 7 -7.58 -2.60 -11.42
C LYS A 7 -6.73 -3.81 -11.04
N SER A 8 -5.48 -3.86 -11.48
CA SER A 8 -4.57 -4.95 -11.13
C SER A 8 -4.24 -4.97 -9.65
N PHE A 9 -4.17 -3.81 -9.00
CA PHE A 9 -4.01 -3.74 -7.56
C PHE A 9 -5.18 -4.42 -6.84
N MET A 10 -6.41 -4.12 -7.26
CA MET A 10 -7.60 -4.67 -6.63
C MET A 10 -7.68 -6.18 -6.76
N HIS A 11 -7.23 -6.72 -7.89
CA HIS A 11 -7.32 -8.15 -8.18
C HIS A 11 -6.02 -8.90 -7.92
N ALA A 12 -5.03 -8.25 -7.35
CA ALA A 12 -3.76 -8.89 -7.03
C ALA A 12 -3.97 -10.01 -6.02
N ILE A 13 -3.26 -11.10 -6.22
CA ILE A 13 -3.34 -12.28 -5.34
C ILE A 13 -1.95 -12.65 -4.85
N GLY A 14 -1.91 -13.43 -3.76
CA GLY A 14 -0.66 -13.92 -3.23
C GLY A 14 0.11 -12.89 -2.40
N ARG A 15 1.41 -13.13 -2.26
CA ARG A 15 2.28 -12.33 -1.40
C ARG A 15 3.34 -11.53 -2.14
N GLU A 16 3.17 -11.41 -3.45
CA GLU A 16 4.10 -10.67 -4.26
C GLU A 16 4.04 -9.18 -3.97
N VAL A 17 5.15 -8.51 -4.21
CA VAL A 17 5.23 -7.06 -4.05
C VAL A 17 4.39 -6.39 -5.13
N ILE A 18 3.67 -5.37 -4.75
CA ILE A 18 2.89 -4.57 -5.68
C ILE A 18 3.70 -3.32 -6.05
N TYR A 19 3.83 -3.08 -7.34
CA TYR A 19 4.52 -1.92 -7.88
C TYR A 19 3.51 -0.86 -8.31
N ARG A 20 3.96 0.40 -8.36
CA ARG A 20 3.08 1.48 -8.77
C ARG A 20 2.54 1.25 -10.17
N PRO A 21 1.33 1.74 -10.47
CA PRO A 21 0.77 1.61 -11.82
C PRO A 21 1.67 2.32 -12.85
N ASP A 22 1.71 1.77 -14.04
CA ASP A 22 2.33 2.44 -15.18
C ASP A 22 1.25 3.02 -16.10
N ASP A 23 1.65 3.60 -17.22
CA ASP A 23 0.73 4.28 -18.12
C ASP A 23 -0.31 3.35 -18.78
N SER A 24 -0.03 2.04 -18.79
CA SER A 24 -0.95 1.07 -19.35
C SER A 24 -2.01 0.58 -18.37
N ASP A 25 -1.83 0.85 -17.08
CA ASP A 25 -2.77 0.41 -16.06
C ASP A 25 -3.99 1.31 -16.00
N ASN A 26 -5.15 0.71 -15.77
CA ASN A 26 -6.37 1.46 -15.57
C ASN A 26 -6.48 1.88 -14.11
N ILE A 27 -6.38 3.17 -13.88
CA ILE A 27 -6.59 3.73 -12.55
C ILE A 27 -8.09 3.74 -12.25
N VAL A 28 -8.47 3.13 -11.13
CA VAL A 28 -9.87 3.05 -10.73
C VAL A 28 -10.24 4.06 -9.64
N GLY A 29 -9.26 4.65 -8.98
CA GLY A 29 -9.55 5.69 -8.00
C GLY A 29 -8.44 5.86 -6.98
N ASN A 30 -8.73 6.68 -5.98
CA ASN A 30 -7.85 6.91 -4.84
C ASN A 30 -8.26 5.99 -3.69
N HIS A 31 -7.29 5.60 -2.89
CA HIS A 31 -7.53 4.69 -1.78
C HIS A 31 -6.59 4.99 -0.62
N ALA A 32 -7.12 4.95 0.58
CA ALA A 32 -6.33 5.20 1.79
C ALA A 32 -5.95 3.88 2.46
N MET A 33 -4.72 3.79 2.92
CA MET A 33 -4.19 2.61 3.59
C MET A 33 -3.24 3.02 4.70
N VAL A 34 -2.78 2.05 5.48
CA VAL A 34 -1.89 2.29 6.61
C VAL A 34 -0.60 1.51 6.45
N ILE A 35 0.53 2.20 6.54
CA ILE A 35 1.84 1.56 6.59
C ILE A 35 2.06 1.06 8.02
N VAL A 36 2.33 -0.23 8.16
CA VAL A 36 2.54 -0.85 9.47
C VAL A 36 3.97 -1.36 9.67
N GLY A 37 4.78 -1.37 8.64
CA GLY A 37 6.16 -1.83 8.74
C GLY A 37 6.90 -1.72 7.43
N TYR A 38 8.12 -2.20 7.42
CA TYR A 38 8.94 -2.24 6.21
C TYR A 38 9.96 -3.36 6.30
N ARG A 39 10.55 -3.68 5.17
CA ARG A 39 11.69 -4.60 5.09
C ARG A 39 12.63 -4.15 3.99
N THR A 40 13.87 -4.62 4.07
CA THR A 40 14.85 -4.41 3.00
C THR A 40 15.08 -5.74 2.28
N VAL A 41 15.12 -5.70 0.97
CA VAL A 41 15.41 -6.86 0.13
C VAL A 41 16.49 -6.42 -0.86
N GLY A 42 17.73 -6.80 -0.58
CA GLY A 42 18.87 -6.26 -1.32
C GLY A 42 18.97 -4.75 -1.09
N SER A 43 18.96 -3.98 -2.17
CA SER A 43 18.96 -2.52 -2.13
C SER A 43 17.56 -1.91 -2.10
N ASP A 44 16.52 -2.75 -2.19
CA ASP A 44 15.15 -2.27 -2.25
C ASP A 44 14.53 -2.19 -0.87
N ILE A 45 13.63 -1.23 -0.71
CA ILE A 45 12.80 -1.11 0.49
C ILE A 45 11.36 -1.40 0.09
N GLN A 46 10.69 -2.21 0.88
CA GLN A 46 9.29 -2.56 0.68
C GLN A 46 8.51 -2.24 1.94
N PHE A 47 7.32 -1.71 1.77
CA PHE A 47 6.49 -1.31 2.90
C PHE A 47 5.34 -2.28 3.11
N ARG A 48 5.17 -2.69 4.35
CA ARG A 48 4.05 -3.53 4.76
C ARG A 48 2.85 -2.63 4.98
N VAL A 49 1.76 -2.90 4.28
CA VAL A 49 0.59 -2.04 4.27
C VAL A 49 -0.65 -2.84 4.65
N MET A 50 -1.43 -2.26 5.55
CA MET A 50 -2.73 -2.81 5.92
C MET A 50 -3.81 -2.15 5.07
N ASN A 51 -4.57 -2.98 4.37
CA ASN A 51 -5.71 -2.54 3.60
C ASN A 51 -7.01 -2.79 4.39
N SER A 52 -8.10 -2.18 3.95
CA SER A 52 -9.39 -2.29 4.63
C SER A 52 -10.38 -3.24 3.94
N TRP A 53 -9.89 -4.08 3.02
CA TRP A 53 -10.77 -4.97 2.23
C TRP A 53 -10.98 -6.35 2.83
N GLY A 54 -10.57 -6.55 4.09
CA GLY A 54 -10.79 -7.79 4.81
C GLY A 54 -9.67 -8.80 4.63
N LYS A 55 -9.74 -9.85 5.44
CA LYS A 55 -8.65 -10.83 5.57
C LYS A 55 -8.47 -11.73 4.35
N TYR A 56 -9.42 -11.76 3.45
CA TYR A 56 -9.33 -12.60 2.26
C TYR A 56 -8.64 -11.90 1.10
N TRP A 57 -8.33 -10.61 1.25
CA TRP A 57 -7.57 -9.90 0.24
C TRP A 57 -6.08 -10.11 0.52
N ARG A 58 -5.37 -10.59 -0.47
CA ARG A 58 -3.91 -10.84 -0.45
C ARG A 58 -3.48 -11.66 0.78
N ASP A 59 -2.59 -11.10 1.59
CA ASP A 59 -2.01 -11.79 2.74
C ASP A 59 -2.74 -11.36 4.01
N TYR A 60 -3.88 -11.95 4.27
CA TYR A 60 -4.74 -11.63 5.42
C TYR A 60 -5.06 -10.13 5.52
N GLY A 61 -5.27 -9.51 4.40
CA GLY A 61 -5.61 -8.09 4.32
C GLY A 61 -4.40 -7.16 4.23
N TYR A 62 -3.20 -7.73 4.23
CA TYR A 62 -1.95 -6.97 4.12
C TYR A 62 -1.31 -7.18 2.76
N CYS A 63 -0.46 -6.24 2.37
CA CYS A 63 0.35 -6.38 1.17
C CYS A 63 1.72 -5.74 1.38
N TRP A 64 2.61 -5.99 0.43
CA TRP A 64 3.90 -5.32 0.36
C TRP A 64 3.86 -4.38 -0.83
N LEU A 65 4.17 -3.11 -0.59
CA LEU A 65 4.31 -2.12 -1.68
C LEU A 65 5.77 -1.78 -1.87
N ASP A 66 6.20 -1.73 -3.12
CA ASP A 66 7.54 -1.27 -3.44
C ASP A 66 7.71 0.20 -3.03
N SER A 67 8.95 0.57 -2.68
CA SER A 67 9.22 1.94 -2.22
C SER A 67 8.85 2.99 -3.27
N GLU A 68 8.98 2.67 -4.55
CA GLU A 68 8.62 3.61 -5.61
C GLU A 68 7.12 3.90 -5.66
N TYR A 69 6.30 2.99 -5.16
CA TYR A 69 4.87 3.24 -5.03
C TYR A 69 4.62 4.27 -3.92
N ILE A 70 5.33 4.15 -2.81
CA ILE A 70 5.19 5.06 -1.68
C ILE A 70 5.73 6.45 -2.01
N THR A 71 6.80 6.53 -2.78
CA THR A 71 7.40 7.82 -3.16
C THR A 71 6.82 8.40 -4.45
N TRP A 72 5.88 7.71 -5.07
CA TRP A 72 5.22 8.17 -6.28
C TRP A 72 4.49 9.49 -6.02
N ASN A 73 4.52 10.39 -7.01
CA ASN A 73 3.91 11.71 -6.83
C ASN A 73 2.39 11.69 -6.66
N GLU A 74 1.75 10.56 -6.95
CA GLU A 74 0.32 10.37 -6.72
C GLU A 74 0.01 9.74 -5.35
N THR A 75 1.04 9.48 -4.55
CA THR A 75 0.90 8.98 -3.19
C THR A 75 1.10 10.14 -2.23
N ARG A 76 0.09 10.44 -1.42
CA ARG A 76 0.00 11.69 -0.66
C ARG A 76 -0.64 11.49 0.71
N ASP A 77 -0.78 12.57 1.42
CA ASP A 77 -1.55 12.66 2.67
C ASP A 77 -1.03 11.76 3.76
N PHE A 78 0.30 11.72 3.89
CA PHE A 78 0.92 10.95 4.96
C PHE A 78 0.55 11.55 6.30
N THR A 79 -0.01 10.71 7.17
CA THR A 79 -0.41 11.09 8.52
C THR A 79 0.09 10.05 9.49
N ILE A 80 0.64 10.50 10.60
CA ILE A 80 1.08 9.59 11.65
C ILE A 80 -0.10 9.31 12.57
N ILE A 81 -0.43 8.04 12.73
CA ILE A 81 -1.41 7.62 13.70
C ILE A 81 -0.69 7.49 15.04
N LYS A 82 -0.99 8.40 15.92
CA LYS A 82 -0.48 8.34 17.28
C LYS A 82 -1.39 7.44 18.09
N GLY A 83 -0.79 6.61 18.84
CA GLY A 83 -1.44 5.57 19.58
C GLY A 83 -2.91 5.69 19.91
N TRP A 84 -3.41 4.64 20.44
CA TRP A 84 -4.81 4.54 20.68
C TRP A 84 -5.25 5.41 21.76
N GLY A 85 -5.68 6.11 21.57
CA GLY A 85 -5.91 6.79 22.67
C GLY A 85 -4.83 7.54 23.19
N MET A 86 -4.74 7.43 22.96
CA MET A 86 -3.89 7.95 23.18
C MET A 86 -4.01 9.01 23.23
N LEU A 87 -4.48 8.62 23.14
CA LEU A 87 -4.45 9.17 23.12
C LEU A 87 -4.74 9.97 23.45
N ARG A 88 -5.04 9.74 23.67
CA ARG A 88 -4.96 10.20 23.93
C ARG A 88 -5.02 10.76 24.16
#